data_0303bd113bc1e90303ed2b11ae3006cb
#
_entry.id   0303bd113bc1e90303ed2b11ae3006cb
#
_cell.length_a   1.000
_cell.length_b   1.000
_cell.length_c   1.000
_cell.angle_alpha   90.00
_cell.angle_beta   90.00
_cell.angle_gamma   90.00
#
_symmetry.space_group_name_H-M   'P 1'
#
loop_
_entity.id
_entity.type
_entity.pdbx_description
1 polymer ?
#
loop_
_entity_poly.entity_id
_entity_poly.type
_entity_poly.pdbx_seq_one_letter_code
_entity_poly.pdbx_strand_id
1 'polypeptide(L)'
;MADSEPPAQPPAQPAGDLHLDEVTGEKVSKTELKRRQKQRQRDEKKQQKAAEVAVTAPKKTTGPVPIVEKDLDPREYYKIRCRQIKELLDTNEPNPYPHKFQVNYDTFNFARDFEHLKSGEVDKTREIRVAGRIFTTRRSGVKLIFYDIRTGADTKSIGTRLQVMCQSQNVKEGGVPFDKQHVHLARGDVVGIVGWPGRTAPKSRLEKGEQGELSIMASEIVLLSPSLHILPSEYYGFKDHEQRFRSRYLDLLFNDASRETLWKRSRMIKYIRDFFSTREFIEVETPTLAAIAGGATALPFITHHNSLNRDLYLRIAPELYLKMLIVGGFNKVFELGKNFRNEGIDLTHSPEYTSIEFYAAYYDVYDVMAMTEELVSGLVKDLTGSYKTSFTTQHGEVYEVNWEAPWRRIDMIPELEKITGKTFPPGDELHTDETNKFFRELLQELKLECPPPLTNARMLDTLVGEYLEPQCISPGFILNHPQMMSPLAKYHRDRKGLCERFEAFVCKKEIANAYTELNNPFDQRMRFEEQARQKAQGDDEAQLVDENFLRALEHGLPPTGGWGLGIDRLAMFLTNNYAIREVISFPMLKEDKPGPSEKFAAEEVDVPPMPEEGIPDVAAHK
;
A
#
# COMPACT_ATOMS: atom_id res chain seq x y z
N MET A 1 23.99 -6.75 56.06
CA MET A 1 23.84 -5.63 56.97
C MET A 1 24.30 -4.38 56.28
N ALA A 2 23.39 -3.60 55.80
CA ALA A 2 23.44 -2.15 55.61
C ALA A 2 22.03 -1.75 55.12
N ASP A 3 21.29 -1.17 56.06
CA ASP A 3 19.96 -0.61 55.86
C ASP A 3 20.06 0.60 54.91
N SER A 4 19.16 0.67 53.94
CA SER A 4 18.90 1.87 53.15
C SER A 4 17.48 2.35 53.46
N GLU A 5 17.41 3.50 54.12
CA GLU A 5 16.17 4.24 54.41
C GLU A 5 15.39 4.60 53.16
N PRO A 6 14.03 4.67 53.22
CA PRO A 6 13.19 5.14 52.13
C PRO A 6 13.23 6.67 52.00
N PRO A 7 13.03 7.24 50.82
CA PRO A 7 13.07 8.69 50.59
C PRO A 7 11.86 9.41 51.23
N ALA A 8 12.13 10.57 51.80
CA ALA A 8 11.21 11.44 52.48
C ALA A 8 10.03 11.90 51.63
N GLN A 9 8.83 11.91 52.21
CA GLN A 9 7.61 12.49 51.60
C GLN A 9 7.73 14.02 51.47
N PRO A 10 7.18 14.60 50.36
CA PRO A 10 7.14 16.05 50.21
C PRO A 10 6.17 16.68 51.25
N PRO A 11 6.42 17.95 51.66
CA PRO A 11 5.65 18.62 52.69
C PRO A 11 4.19 18.84 52.26
N ALA A 12 3.27 18.62 53.23
CA ALA A 12 1.85 18.85 53.09
C ALA A 12 1.55 20.33 52.79
N GLN A 13 0.78 20.57 51.71
CA GLN A 13 0.22 21.90 51.43
C GLN A 13 -0.78 22.33 52.51
N PRO A 14 -0.88 23.62 52.88
CA PRO A 14 -1.77 24.09 53.92
C PRO A 14 -3.24 23.81 53.53
N ALA A 15 -4.01 23.32 54.49
CA ALA A 15 -5.43 23.03 54.39
C ALA A 15 -6.20 24.30 54.07
N GLY A 16 -6.60 24.44 52.75
CA GLY A 16 -7.53 25.49 52.32
C GLY A 16 -8.92 25.22 52.93
N ASP A 17 -9.68 26.28 53.21
CA ASP A 17 -11.04 26.23 53.77
C ASP A 17 -11.92 25.28 52.97
N LEU A 18 -12.37 24.20 53.61
CA LEU A 18 -13.29 23.21 53.05
C LEU A 18 -14.72 23.68 53.27
N HIS A 19 -15.51 23.72 52.17
CA HIS A 19 -16.91 24.10 52.18
C HIS A 19 -17.79 22.86 52.07
N LEU A 20 -18.90 22.84 52.84
CA LEU A 20 -19.86 21.74 52.83
C LEU A 20 -20.71 21.82 51.55
N ASP A 21 -20.77 20.73 50.79
CA ASP A 21 -21.73 20.57 49.69
C ASP A 21 -23.06 20.08 50.31
N GLU A 22 -24.04 20.99 50.42
CA GLU A 22 -25.33 20.74 51.05
C GLU A 22 -26.15 19.60 50.44
N VAL A 23 -25.83 19.19 49.20
CA VAL A 23 -26.55 18.12 48.51
C VAL A 23 -25.93 16.74 48.72
N THR A 24 -24.60 16.66 48.86
CA THR A 24 -23.91 15.37 49.07
C THR A 24 -23.41 15.20 50.53
N GLY A 25 -23.43 16.26 51.34
CA GLY A 25 -22.91 16.24 52.70
C GLY A 25 -21.37 16.19 52.79
N GLU A 26 -20.66 16.28 51.70
CA GLU A 26 -19.19 16.21 51.67
C GLU A 26 -18.54 17.59 51.81
N LYS A 27 -17.41 17.66 52.54
CA LYS A 27 -16.58 18.86 52.62
C LYS A 27 -15.57 18.88 51.47
N VAL A 28 -15.71 19.84 50.54
CA VAL A 28 -14.89 19.97 49.34
C VAL A 28 -14.26 21.35 49.23
N SER A 29 -13.23 21.53 48.39
CA SER A 29 -12.64 22.83 48.16
C SER A 29 -13.64 23.79 47.49
N LYS A 30 -13.49 25.08 47.68
CA LYS A 30 -14.35 26.14 47.09
C LYS A 30 -14.45 26.04 45.57
N THR A 31 -13.38 25.62 44.91
CA THR A 31 -13.33 25.44 43.45
C THR A 31 -14.15 24.21 43.03
N GLU A 32 -14.06 23.13 43.75
CA GLU A 32 -14.81 21.90 43.51
C GLU A 32 -16.30 22.08 43.78
N LEU A 33 -16.66 22.81 44.86
CA LEU A 33 -18.05 23.13 45.18
C LEU A 33 -18.69 23.95 44.02
N LYS A 34 -17.99 24.97 43.53
CA LYS A 34 -18.46 25.76 42.37
C LYS A 34 -18.59 24.90 41.08
N ARG A 35 -17.70 23.95 40.85
CA ARG A 35 -17.77 23.02 39.72
C ARG A 35 -19.01 22.12 39.82
N ARG A 36 -19.27 21.56 41.00
CA ARG A 36 -20.45 20.72 41.26
C ARG A 36 -21.76 21.48 41.14
N GLN A 37 -21.83 22.71 41.66
CA GLN A 37 -23.01 23.58 41.51
C GLN A 37 -23.27 23.94 40.05
N LYS A 38 -22.25 24.24 39.27
CA LYS A 38 -22.37 24.57 37.84
C LYS A 38 -22.78 23.34 37.00
N GLN A 39 -22.34 22.15 37.40
CA GLN A 39 -22.74 20.90 36.77
C GLN A 39 -24.22 20.61 37.04
N ARG A 40 -24.70 20.72 38.31
CA ARG A 40 -26.13 20.56 38.66
C ARG A 40 -27.03 21.53 37.92
N GLN A 41 -26.65 22.80 37.82
CA GLN A 41 -27.40 23.78 37.04
C GLN A 41 -27.48 23.44 35.56
N ARG A 42 -26.42 22.83 34.99
CA ARG A 42 -26.45 22.34 33.61
C ARG A 42 -27.37 21.14 33.47
N ASP A 43 -27.34 20.22 34.41
CA ASP A 43 -28.18 19.01 34.39
C ASP A 43 -29.67 19.35 34.62
N GLU A 44 -29.98 20.28 35.52
CA GLU A 44 -31.33 20.82 35.70
C GLU A 44 -31.87 21.54 34.45
N LYS A 45 -31.03 22.39 33.83
CA LYS A 45 -31.39 23.02 32.55
C LYS A 45 -31.59 22.01 31.42
N LYS A 46 -30.83 20.91 31.46
CA LYS A 46 -30.97 19.83 30.48
C LYS A 46 -32.25 19.04 30.72
N GLN A 47 -32.62 18.79 32.00
CA GLN A 47 -33.90 18.15 32.37
C GLN A 47 -35.11 19.04 32.10
N GLN A 48 -35.02 20.36 32.37
CA GLN A 48 -36.12 21.30 32.05
C GLN A 48 -36.32 21.42 30.53
N LYS A 49 -35.25 21.49 29.72
CA LYS A 49 -35.37 21.45 28.27
C LYS A 49 -35.94 20.12 27.76
N ALA A 50 -35.57 19.00 28.38
CA ALA A 50 -36.10 17.70 28.03
C ALA A 50 -37.59 17.58 28.39
N ALA A 51 -38.02 18.16 29.52
CA ALA A 51 -39.44 18.22 29.92
C ALA A 51 -40.27 19.17 29.02
N GLU A 52 -39.74 20.34 28.62
CA GLU A 52 -40.39 21.24 27.66
C GLU A 52 -40.54 20.61 26.26
N VAL A 53 -39.51 19.85 25.82
CA VAL A 53 -39.57 19.10 24.54
C VAL A 53 -40.61 17.95 24.63
N ALA A 54 -40.82 17.34 25.81
CA ALA A 54 -41.80 16.27 26.02
C ALA A 54 -43.24 16.79 26.00
N VAL A 55 -43.47 18.05 26.36
CA VAL A 55 -44.82 18.68 26.37
C VAL A 55 -45.21 19.21 24.99
N THR A 56 -44.27 19.48 24.12
CA THR A 56 -44.47 19.97 22.74
C THR A 56 -44.36 18.89 21.66
N ALA A 57 -44.42 17.61 22.02
CA ALA A 57 -44.30 16.52 21.07
C ALA A 57 -45.47 16.55 20.03
N PRO A 58 -45.19 16.80 18.75
CA PRO A 58 -46.21 16.66 17.72
C PRO A 58 -46.61 15.18 17.57
N LYS A 59 -47.86 14.93 17.28
CA LYS A 59 -48.48 13.61 17.03
C LYS A 59 -47.56 12.73 16.19
N LYS A 60 -47.39 11.46 16.59
CA LYS A 60 -46.67 10.39 15.89
C LYS A 60 -46.98 10.43 14.39
N THR A 61 -46.01 10.89 13.61
CA THR A 61 -45.92 10.58 12.20
C THR A 61 -45.39 9.15 12.08
N THR A 62 -46.18 8.24 11.55
CA THR A 62 -45.83 6.84 11.26
C THR A 62 -44.94 6.78 10.02
N GLY A 63 -43.71 7.29 10.12
CA GLY A 63 -42.70 7.17 9.07
C GLY A 63 -41.35 6.86 9.70
N PRO A 64 -40.44 6.15 9.00
CA PRO A 64 -39.13 5.83 9.51
C PRO A 64 -38.35 7.13 9.84
N VAL A 65 -37.86 7.21 11.08
CA VAL A 65 -37.08 8.35 11.56
C VAL A 65 -35.64 8.17 11.06
N PRO A 66 -35.01 9.20 10.46
CA PRO A 66 -33.59 9.11 10.08
C PRO A 66 -32.72 8.78 11.28
N ILE A 67 -31.81 7.83 11.11
CA ILE A 67 -30.84 7.43 12.16
C ILE A 67 -29.87 8.57 12.39
N VAL A 68 -29.74 9.02 13.64
CA VAL A 68 -28.73 10.01 14.05
C VAL A 68 -27.52 9.25 14.56
N GLU A 69 -26.50 9.09 13.74
CA GLU A 69 -25.26 8.33 14.03
C GLU A 69 -24.52 8.77 15.31
N LYS A 70 -24.64 10.06 15.69
CA LYS A 70 -23.82 10.67 16.76
C LYS A 70 -24.08 10.15 18.16
N ASP A 71 -25.21 9.51 18.38
CA ASP A 71 -25.71 9.14 19.71
C ASP A 71 -25.84 7.62 19.90
N LEU A 72 -25.46 6.81 18.90
CA LEU A 72 -25.61 5.35 18.95
C LEU A 72 -24.26 4.65 19.12
N ASP A 73 -24.28 3.59 19.93
CA ASP A 73 -23.18 2.62 19.95
C ASP A 73 -23.07 1.92 18.59
N PRO A 74 -21.83 1.63 18.09
CA PRO A 74 -21.65 0.99 16.80
C PRO A 74 -22.41 -0.34 16.62
N ARG A 75 -22.53 -1.15 17.68
CA ARG A 75 -23.30 -2.41 17.65
C ARG A 75 -24.79 -2.18 17.55
N GLU A 76 -25.30 -1.18 18.26
CA GLU A 76 -26.70 -0.80 18.20
C GLU A 76 -27.06 -0.24 16.82
N TYR A 77 -26.22 0.62 16.27
CA TYR A 77 -26.35 1.11 14.91
C TYR A 77 -26.43 -0.04 13.90
N TYR A 78 -25.49 -1.00 13.98
CA TYR A 78 -25.47 -2.16 13.08
C TYR A 78 -26.77 -2.94 13.13
N LYS A 79 -27.30 -3.26 14.33
CA LYS A 79 -28.58 -3.97 14.50
C LYS A 79 -29.77 -3.21 13.90
N ILE A 80 -29.84 -1.90 14.14
CA ILE A 80 -30.90 -1.05 13.58
C ILE A 80 -30.79 -1.03 12.05
N ARG A 81 -29.57 -0.87 11.54
CA ARG A 81 -29.33 -0.78 10.10
C ARG A 81 -29.65 -2.09 9.39
N CYS A 82 -29.24 -3.22 9.93
CA CYS A 82 -29.59 -4.54 9.40
C CYS A 82 -31.10 -4.74 9.32
N ARG A 83 -31.86 -4.33 10.36
CA ARG A 83 -33.31 -4.42 10.35
C ARG A 83 -33.94 -3.58 9.24
N GLN A 84 -33.49 -2.33 9.07
CA GLN A 84 -33.99 -1.44 8.00
C GLN A 84 -33.70 -2.02 6.61
N ILE A 85 -32.52 -2.58 6.41
CA ILE A 85 -32.16 -3.14 5.11
C ILE A 85 -32.94 -4.43 4.85
N LYS A 86 -33.19 -5.25 5.88
CA LYS A 86 -34.05 -6.41 5.75
C LYS A 86 -35.48 -6.02 5.33
N GLU A 87 -36.05 -4.99 5.94
CA GLU A 87 -37.39 -4.46 5.54
C GLU A 87 -37.39 -4.03 4.06
N LEU A 88 -36.31 -3.42 3.56
CA LEU A 88 -36.16 -3.08 2.14
C LEU A 88 -36.05 -4.29 1.24
N LEU A 89 -35.34 -5.34 1.68
CA LEU A 89 -35.22 -6.61 0.94
C LEU A 89 -36.57 -7.32 0.84
N ASP A 90 -37.32 -7.36 1.94
CA ASP A 90 -38.63 -8.01 1.99
C ASP A 90 -39.67 -7.30 1.09
N THR A 91 -39.63 -5.96 1.00
CA THR A 91 -40.52 -5.15 0.16
C THR A 91 -40.00 -4.96 -1.26
N ASN A 92 -38.70 -5.03 -1.46
CA ASN A 92 -37.98 -4.67 -2.69
C ASN A 92 -38.29 -3.24 -3.21
N GLU A 93 -38.70 -2.33 -2.33
CA GLU A 93 -39.11 -0.95 -2.65
C GLU A 93 -38.51 0.08 -1.67
N PRO A 94 -37.36 0.74 -2.03
CA PRO A 94 -36.51 0.47 -3.18
C PRO A 94 -35.63 -0.78 -2.97
N ASN A 95 -35.24 -1.45 -4.07
CA ASN A 95 -34.27 -2.53 -4.01
C ASN A 95 -32.93 -1.98 -3.47
N PRO A 96 -32.44 -2.45 -2.30
CA PRO A 96 -31.22 -1.91 -1.71
C PRO A 96 -29.93 -2.40 -2.40
N TYR A 97 -30.00 -3.41 -3.27
CA TYR A 97 -28.87 -4.01 -4.00
C TYR A 97 -29.21 -4.23 -5.48
N PRO A 98 -29.46 -3.16 -6.25
CA PRO A 98 -29.76 -3.30 -7.67
C PRO A 98 -28.55 -3.87 -8.43
N HIS A 99 -28.81 -4.70 -9.44
CA HIS A 99 -27.75 -5.33 -10.24
C HIS A 99 -26.93 -4.34 -11.04
N LYS A 100 -27.49 -3.20 -11.42
CA LYS A 100 -26.82 -2.21 -12.26
C LYS A 100 -27.38 -0.80 -12.05
N PHE A 101 -26.47 0.17 -12.09
CA PHE A 101 -26.78 1.58 -12.28
C PHE A 101 -25.93 2.09 -13.45
N GLN A 102 -26.55 2.72 -14.44
CA GLN A 102 -25.81 3.26 -15.57
C GLN A 102 -25.19 4.60 -15.21
N VAL A 103 -23.85 4.63 -15.14
CA VAL A 103 -23.06 5.85 -15.05
C VAL A 103 -22.73 6.30 -16.48
N ASN A 104 -23.03 7.54 -16.83
CA ASN A 104 -22.75 8.10 -18.15
C ASN A 104 -21.73 9.24 -18.10
N TYR A 105 -21.30 9.64 -16.89
CA TYR A 105 -20.37 10.74 -16.72
C TYR A 105 -19.36 10.44 -15.61
N ASP A 106 -18.08 10.67 -15.90
CA ASP A 106 -17.04 10.55 -14.89
C ASP A 106 -16.84 11.90 -14.15
N THR A 107 -16.54 11.81 -12.88
CA THR A 107 -16.43 12.98 -12.00
C THR A 107 -15.14 13.78 -12.23
N PHE A 108 -14.11 13.18 -12.82
CA PHE A 108 -12.89 13.88 -13.21
C PHE A 108 -13.19 14.92 -14.29
N ASN A 109 -13.98 14.54 -15.30
CA ASN A 109 -14.40 15.46 -16.35
C ASN A 109 -15.46 16.45 -15.88
N PHE A 110 -16.22 16.12 -14.82
CA PHE A 110 -17.31 16.98 -14.33
C PHE A 110 -16.84 18.39 -13.96
N ALA A 111 -15.78 18.50 -13.18
CA ALA A 111 -15.24 19.79 -12.78
C ALA A 111 -14.76 20.60 -13.98
N ARG A 112 -13.99 19.97 -14.88
CA ARG A 112 -13.43 20.58 -16.07
C ARG A 112 -14.52 21.06 -17.05
N ASP A 113 -15.49 20.22 -17.34
CA ASP A 113 -16.48 20.47 -18.39
C ASP A 113 -17.55 21.48 -17.97
N PHE A 114 -17.80 21.62 -16.65
CA PHE A 114 -18.82 22.50 -16.09
C PHE A 114 -18.29 23.64 -15.21
N GLU A 115 -16.95 23.85 -15.17
CA GLU A 115 -16.33 24.95 -14.41
C GLU A 115 -16.84 26.33 -14.86
N HIS A 116 -17.23 26.48 -16.11
CA HIS A 116 -17.74 27.70 -16.71
C HIS A 116 -19.10 28.17 -16.16
N LEU A 117 -19.87 27.30 -15.48
CA LEU A 117 -21.18 27.66 -14.93
C LEU A 117 -21.04 28.70 -13.83
N LYS A 118 -21.91 29.72 -13.88
CA LYS A 118 -21.97 30.79 -12.88
C LYS A 118 -22.89 30.41 -11.70
N SER A 119 -22.70 31.11 -10.58
CA SER A 119 -23.55 30.91 -9.39
C SER A 119 -25.04 31.04 -9.71
N GLY A 120 -25.83 30.02 -9.38
CA GLY A 120 -27.25 29.91 -9.66
C GLY A 120 -27.60 29.32 -11.02
N GLU A 121 -26.60 29.07 -11.87
CA GLU A 121 -26.82 28.49 -13.21
C GLU A 121 -26.94 26.97 -13.15
N VAL A 122 -27.83 26.41 -13.97
CA VAL A 122 -28.06 24.96 -14.10
C VAL A 122 -28.22 24.63 -15.57
N ASP A 123 -27.37 23.74 -16.08
CA ASP A 123 -27.49 23.23 -17.44
C ASP A 123 -28.42 22.02 -17.49
N LYS A 124 -29.69 22.26 -17.78
CA LYS A 124 -30.73 21.22 -17.90
C LYS A 124 -30.69 20.48 -19.25
N THR A 125 -29.81 20.86 -20.17
CA THR A 125 -29.68 20.18 -21.47
C THR A 125 -28.93 18.87 -21.37
N ARG A 126 -28.16 18.67 -20.30
CA ARG A 126 -27.33 17.49 -20.07
C ARG A 126 -27.76 16.78 -18.80
N GLU A 127 -28.48 15.68 -18.93
CA GLU A 127 -28.71 14.75 -17.81
C GLU A 127 -27.43 13.93 -17.57
N ILE A 128 -26.91 14.03 -16.36
CA ILE A 128 -25.74 13.28 -15.90
C ILE A 128 -26.14 12.23 -14.88
N ARG A 129 -25.42 11.10 -14.93
CA ARG A 129 -25.59 9.96 -14.03
C ARG A 129 -24.25 9.59 -13.45
N VAL A 130 -24.08 9.78 -12.16
CA VAL A 130 -22.85 9.45 -11.43
C VAL A 130 -23.18 8.55 -10.25
N ALA A 131 -22.16 7.82 -9.74
CA ALA A 131 -22.30 7.03 -8.54
C ALA A 131 -21.17 7.37 -7.56
N GLY A 132 -21.44 7.25 -6.27
CA GLY A 132 -20.46 7.50 -5.22
C GLY A 132 -20.96 7.13 -3.84
N ARG A 133 -20.06 7.21 -2.87
CA ARG A 133 -20.37 6.93 -1.46
C ARG A 133 -20.69 8.23 -0.71
N ILE A 134 -21.77 8.24 0.07
CA ILE A 134 -22.14 9.37 0.93
C ILE A 134 -21.12 9.51 2.07
N PHE A 135 -20.47 10.66 2.14
CA PHE A 135 -19.56 11.02 3.24
C PHE A 135 -20.19 11.98 4.24
N THR A 136 -20.94 12.97 3.76
CA THR A 136 -21.66 13.89 4.62
C THR A 136 -23.08 14.10 4.13
N THR A 137 -23.98 14.40 5.06
CA THR A 137 -25.37 14.77 4.78
C THR A 137 -25.70 16.04 5.54
N ARG A 138 -26.19 17.07 4.83
CA ARG A 138 -26.62 18.33 5.41
C ARG A 138 -28.09 18.60 5.02
N ARG A 139 -28.99 18.63 5.99
CA ARG A 139 -30.38 18.94 5.76
C ARG A 139 -30.63 20.42 6.04
N SER A 140 -31.17 21.14 5.05
CA SER A 140 -31.61 22.54 5.19
C SER A 140 -33.12 22.62 5.06
N GLY A 141 -33.80 22.04 6.06
CA GLY A 141 -35.25 21.87 6.07
C GLY A 141 -35.73 20.57 5.41
N VAL A 142 -37.05 20.46 5.23
CA VAL A 142 -37.70 19.21 4.78
C VAL A 142 -37.60 18.98 3.26
N LYS A 143 -37.27 20.05 2.49
CA LYS A 143 -37.30 20.03 1.02
C LYS A 143 -35.94 20.23 0.36
N LEU A 144 -34.87 20.33 1.16
CA LEU A 144 -33.53 20.57 0.66
C LEU A 144 -32.48 19.76 1.45
N ILE A 145 -31.78 18.87 0.77
CA ILE A 145 -30.74 18.03 1.33
C ILE A 145 -29.49 18.16 0.44
N PHE A 146 -28.34 18.28 1.08
CA PHE A 146 -27.03 18.23 0.42
C PHE A 146 -26.32 16.95 0.85
N TYR A 147 -25.75 16.26 -0.11
CA TYR A 147 -24.82 15.16 0.12
C TYR A 147 -23.47 15.53 -0.46
N ASP A 148 -22.42 15.26 0.27
CA ASP A 148 -21.08 15.19 -0.30
C ASP A 148 -20.78 13.71 -0.55
N ILE A 149 -20.64 13.34 -1.81
CA ILE A 149 -20.28 11.98 -2.22
C ILE A 149 -18.82 11.91 -2.60
N ARG A 150 -18.18 10.78 -2.36
CA ARG A 150 -16.87 10.44 -2.93
C ARG A 150 -17.05 9.38 -4.00
N THR A 151 -16.43 9.61 -5.13
CA THR A 151 -16.35 8.64 -6.23
C THR A 151 -15.13 7.76 -6.09
N GLY A 152 -15.11 6.63 -6.78
CA GLY A 152 -13.97 5.72 -6.80
C GLY A 152 -12.78 6.31 -7.55
N ALA A 153 -11.61 5.72 -7.34
CA ALA A 153 -10.42 5.95 -8.16
C ALA A 153 -10.56 5.22 -9.51
N ASP A 154 -10.01 5.82 -10.56
CA ASP A 154 -9.90 5.22 -11.89
C ASP A 154 -8.53 5.56 -12.52
N THR A 155 -8.35 5.23 -13.79
CA THR A 155 -7.07 5.49 -14.47
C THR A 155 -6.73 6.97 -14.65
N LYS A 156 -7.68 7.87 -14.44
CA LYS A 156 -7.53 9.32 -14.61
C LYS A 156 -7.36 10.06 -13.30
N SER A 157 -7.93 9.53 -12.22
CA SER A 157 -7.93 10.19 -10.91
C SER A 157 -8.00 9.20 -9.75
N ILE A 158 -7.57 9.67 -8.56
CA ILE A 158 -7.72 8.92 -7.30
C ILE A 158 -9.13 8.98 -6.71
N GLY A 159 -10.09 9.50 -7.45
CA GLY A 159 -11.45 9.79 -7.02
C GLY A 159 -11.61 11.23 -6.53
N THR A 160 -12.84 11.73 -6.62
CA THR A 160 -13.16 13.13 -6.32
C THR A 160 -14.32 13.26 -5.35
N ARG A 161 -14.35 14.36 -4.61
CA ARG A 161 -15.54 14.81 -3.89
C ARG A 161 -16.45 15.56 -4.84
N LEU A 162 -17.77 15.31 -4.71
CA LEU A 162 -18.77 15.96 -5.48
C LEU A 162 -19.97 16.30 -4.59
N GLN A 163 -20.40 17.55 -4.62
CA GLN A 163 -21.61 17.99 -3.94
C GLN A 163 -22.85 17.61 -4.77
N VAL A 164 -23.86 17.07 -4.10
CA VAL A 164 -25.17 16.77 -4.68
C VAL A 164 -26.21 17.59 -3.94
N MET A 165 -26.97 18.40 -4.65
CA MET A 165 -28.06 19.19 -4.12
C MET A 165 -29.40 18.56 -4.52
N CYS A 166 -30.11 18.02 -3.54
CA CYS A 166 -31.44 17.42 -3.72
C CYS A 166 -32.52 18.40 -3.25
N GLN A 167 -33.35 18.81 -4.18
CA GLN A 167 -34.51 19.69 -3.91
C GLN A 167 -35.79 19.00 -4.32
N SER A 168 -36.85 19.07 -3.51
CA SER A 168 -38.14 18.44 -3.80
C SER A 168 -38.77 18.89 -5.11
N GLN A 169 -38.50 20.11 -5.55
CA GLN A 169 -38.99 20.67 -6.83
C GLN A 169 -38.29 20.08 -8.05
N ASN A 170 -37.12 19.45 -7.89
CA ASN A 170 -36.36 18.85 -8.98
C ASN A 170 -36.67 17.37 -9.19
N VAL A 171 -37.51 16.78 -8.34
CA VAL A 171 -37.94 15.38 -8.47
C VAL A 171 -38.69 15.22 -9.78
N LYS A 172 -38.31 14.18 -10.53
CA LYS A 172 -38.91 13.84 -11.83
C LYS A 172 -40.42 13.57 -11.65
N GLU A 173 -41.24 14.10 -12.56
CA GLU A 173 -42.67 13.84 -12.57
C GLU A 173 -42.95 12.34 -12.73
N GLY A 174 -43.82 11.78 -11.86
CA GLY A 174 -44.06 10.33 -11.81
C GLY A 174 -42.95 9.49 -11.16
N GLY A 175 -41.86 10.12 -10.69
CA GLY A 175 -40.78 9.45 -9.99
C GLY A 175 -41.05 9.15 -8.52
N VAL A 176 -40.13 8.51 -7.83
CA VAL A 176 -40.21 8.23 -6.38
C VAL A 176 -40.29 9.55 -5.61
N PRO A 177 -41.28 9.74 -4.69
CA PRO A 177 -41.40 10.94 -3.89
C PRO A 177 -40.12 11.30 -3.12
N PHE A 178 -39.85 12.60 -2.97
CA PHE A 178 -38.65 13.13 -2.36
C PHE A 178 -38.31 12.51 -0.99
N ASP A 179 -39.28 12.43 -0.10
CA ASP A 179 -39.17 11.86 1.22
C ASP A 179 -38.79 10.37 1.18
N LYS A 180 -39.40 9.61 0.28
CA LYS A 180 -39.11 8.18 0.08
C LYS A 180 -37.71 7.93 -0.47
N GLN A 181 -37.19 8.81 -1.34
CA GLN A 181 -35.83 8.69 -1.85
C GLN A 181 -34.75 8.83 -0.76
N HIS A 182 -35.04 9.61 0.30
CA HIS A 182 -34.01 10.01 1.27
C HIS A 182 -34.15 9.36 2.66
N VAL A 183 -35.24 8.68 2.94
CA VAL A 183 -35.56 8.16 4.27
C VAL A 183 -34.61 7.02 4.71
N HIS A 184 -34.16 6.22 3.75
CA HIS A 184 -33.34 5.05 4.01
C HIS A 184 -31.83 5.33 3.82
N LEU A 185 -31.46 6.53 3.37
CA LEU A 185 -30.08 6.86 3.09
C LEU A 185 -29.34 7.26 4.37
N ALA A 186 -28.18 6.68 4.54
CA ALA A 186 -27.26 6.95 5.64
C ALA A 186 -25.86 7.27 5.11
N ARG A 187 -25.02 7.84 5.98
CA ARG A 187 -23.60 8.01 5.71
C ARG A 187 -22.95 6.65 5.47
N GLY A 188 -22.11 6.56 4.46
CA GLY A 188 -21.50 5.31 4.05
C GLY A 188 -22.20 4.59 2.91
N ASP A 189 -23.47 4.88 2.64
CA ASP A 189 -24.19 4.25 1.54
C ASP A 189 -23.58 4.62 0.18
N VAL A 190 -23.56 3.66 -0.72
CA VAL A 190 -23.24 3.90 -2.14
C VAL A 190 -24.56 4.24 -2.85
N VAL A 191 -24.55 5.37 -3.54
CA VAL A 191 -25.74 5.89 -4.23
C VAL A 191 -25.46 6.22 -5.68
N GLY A 192 -26.47 6.07 -6.51
CA GLY A 192 -26.54 6.59 -7.87
C GLY A 192 -27.31 7.91 -7.88
N ILE A 193 -26.80 8.88 -8.61
CA ILE A 193 -27.37 10.23 -8.74
C ILE A 193 -27.72 10.47 -10.18
N VAL A 194 -28.96 10.89 -10.43
CA VAL A 194 -29.40 11.39 -11.73
C VAL A 194 -29.73 12.86 -11.57
N GLY A 195 -29.27 13.71 -12.45
CA GLY A 195 -29.52 15.14 -12.36
C GLY A 195 -28.80 15.97 -13.40
N TRP A 196 -28.66 17.23 -13.13
CA TRP A 196 -28.07 18.20 -14.03
C TRP A 196 -26.87 18.90 -13.38
N PRO A 197 -25.83 19.27 -14.14
CA PRO A 197 -24.75 20.08 -13.62
C PRO A 197 -25.27 21.49 -13.31
N GLY A 198 -24.84 22.04 -12.20
CA GLY A 198 -25.21 23.39 -11.79
C GLY A 198 -24.29 23.92 -10.71
N ARG A 199 -24.35 25.21 -10.47
CA ARG A 199 -23.57 25.86 -9.43
C ARG A 199 -24.52 26.48 -8.39
N THR A 200 -24.29 26.18 -7.12
CA THR A 200 -25.09 26.74 -6.02
C THR A 200 -24.91 28.26 -5.92
N ALA A 201 -25.85 28.97 -5.28
CA ALA A 201 -25.79 30.41 -5.09
C ALA A 201 -26.09 30.80 -3.63
N PRO A 202 -25.27 30.39 -2.64
CA PRO A 202 -25.50 30.75 -1.25
C PRO A 202 -25.21 32.24 -1.04
N LYS A 203 -26.15 32.96 -0.42
CA LYS A 203 -26.07 34.41 -0.18
C LYS A 203 -24.76 34.83 0.49
N SER A 204 -24.31 34.08 1.49
CA SER A 204 -23.07 34.34 2.22
C SER A 204 -21.79 34.31 1.39
N ARG A 205 -21.75 33.55 0.29
CA ARG A 205 -20.63 33.53 -0.66
C ARG A 205 -20.76 34.65 -1.69
N LEU A 206 -21.96 34.88 -2.19
CA LEU A 206 -22.22 35.96 -3.15
C LEU A 206 -21.90 37.33 -2.56
N GLU A 207 -22.23 37.56 -1.28
CA GLU A 207 -21.90 38.80 -0.55
C GLU A 207 -20.39 39.02 -0.43
N LYS A 208 -19.58 37.97 -0.49
CA LYS A 208 -18.10 38.01 -0.47
C LYS A 208 -17.48 38.05 -1.86
N GLY A 209 -18.28 38.05 -2.92
CA GLY A 209 -17.80 37.97 -4.31
C GLY A 209 -17.29 36.57 -4.71
N GLU A 210 -17.60 35.53 -3.89
CA GLU A 210 -17.19 34.15 -4.14
C GLU A 210 -18.26 33.43 -4.97
N GLN A 211 -17.84 32.51 -5.85
CA GLN A 211 -18.78 31.63 -6.56
C GLN A 211 -19.32 30.55 -5.63
N GLY A 212 -20.53 30.09 -5.92
CA GLY A 212 -21.09 28.91 -5.32
C GLY A 212 -20.33 27.64 -5.69
N GLU A 213 -20.68 26.53 -5.07
CA GLU A 213 -20.04 25.23 -5.30
C GLU A 213 -20.65 24.56 -6.53
N LEU A 214 -19.78 24.05 -7.43
CA LEU A 214 -20.21 23.24 -8.57
C LEU A 214 -20.79 21.92 -8.04
N SER A 215 -22.01 21.59 -8.47
CA SER A 215 -22.81 20.54 -7.85
C SER A 215 -23.67 19.84 -8.89
N ILE A 216 -24.16 18.63 -8.55
CA ILE A 216 -25.25 18.00 -9.27
C ILE A 216 -26.58 18.43 -8.66
N MET A 217 -27.46 19.01 -9.45
CA MET A 217 -28.83 19.28 -9.10
C MET A 217 -29.63 18.02 -9.34
N ALA A 218 -29.81 17.21 -8.28
CA ALA A 218 -30.38 15.88 -8.39
C ALA A 218 -31.87 15.91 -8.67
N SER A 219 -32.30 15.14 -9.65
CA SER A 219 -33.71 14.80 -9.92
C SER A 219 -34.10 13.45 -9.30
N GLU A 220 -33.11 12.58 -9.09
CA GLU A 220 -33.29 11.26 -8.50
C GLU A 220 -32.00 10.84 -7.74
N ILE A 221 -32.18 10.17 -6.61
CA ILE A 221 -31.12 9.49 -5.88
C ILE A 221 -31.55 8.04 -5.60
N VAL A 222 -30.70 7.09 -5.94
CA VAL A 222 -30.97 5.66 -5.85
C VAL A 222 -29.97 5.01 -4.90
N LEU A 223 -30.43 4.23 -3.93
CA LEU A 223 -29.58 3.38 -3.11
C LEU A 223 -29.01 2.24 -3.96
N LEU A 224 -27.70 2.10 -3.99
CA LEU A 224 -27.00 1.04 -4.75
C LEU A 224 -26.42 -0.04 -3.83
N SER A 225 -25.92 0.36 -2.66
CA SER A 225 -25.42 -0.56 -1.64
C SER A 225 -25.39 0.15 -0.29
N PRO A 226 -26.11 -0.33 0.71
CA PRO A 226 -26.10 0.26 2.04
C PRO A 226 -24.83 -0.05 2.81
N SER A 227 -24.38 0.90 3.63
CA SER A 227 -23.36 0.65 4.67
C SER A 227 -24.06 0.17 5.94
N LEU A 228 -23.66 -0.98 6.45
CA LEU A 228 -24.22 -1.52 7.70
C LEU A 228 -23.47 -1.02 8.95
N HIS A 229 -22.24 -0.55 8.77
CA HIS A 229 -21.39 -0.06 9.86
C HIS A 229 -21.24 1.46 9.82
N ILE A 230 -21.06 2.06 11.00
CA ILE A 230 -20.69 3.46 11.12
C ILE A 230 -19.28 3.65 10.55
N LEU A 231 -19.16 4.56 9.59
CA LEU A 231 -17.86 4.92 9.05
C LEU A 231 -17.06 5.76 10.08
N PRO A 232 -15.71 5.62 10.14
CA PRO A 232 -14.85 6.49 10.93
C PRO A 232 -15.16 7.97 10.65
N SER A 233 -15.02 8.84 11.67
CA SER A 233 -15.26 10.26 11.47
C SER A 233 -14.17 10.88 10.60
N GLU A 234 -14.54 11.76 9.67
CA GLU A 234 -13.57 12.47 8.82
C GLU A 234 -12.60 13.34 9.64
N TYR A 235 -13.03 13.85 10.78
CA TYR A 235 -12.23 14.75 11.62
C TYR A 235 -11.06 14.02 12.29
N TYR A 236 -11.26 12.80 12.76
CA TYR A 236 -10.21 12.00 13.42
C TYR A 236 -9.42 11.17 12.41
N GLY A 237 -9.98 10.90 11.24
CA GLY A 237 -9.38 10.04 10.21
C GLY A 237 -9.23 8.58 10.68
N PHE A 238 -8.66 7.77 9.81
CA PHE A 238 -8.27 6.39 10.12
C PHE A 238 -6.74 6.34 10.20
N LYS A 239 -6.18 6.70 11.39
CA LYS A 239 -4.76 7.04 11.56
C LYS A 239 -3.91 5.97 12.24
N ASP A 240 -4.53 5.03 12.95
CA ASP A 240 -3.80 3.94 13.59
C ASP A 240 -3.10 3.08 12.54
N HIS A 241 -1.77 3.03 12.60
CA HIS A 241 -0.94 2.40 11.58
C HIS A 241 -1.23 0.91 11.42
N GLU A 242 -1.47 0.19 12.50
CA GLU A 242 -1.74 -1.24 12.44
C GLU A 242 -3.14 -1.51 11.86
N GLN A 243 -4.13 -0.78 12.33
CA GLN A 243 -5.51 -0.91 11.85
C GLN A 243 -5.67 -0.54 10.39
N ARG A 244 -4.89 0.42 9.87
CA ARG A 244 -4.90 0.78 8.45
C ARG A 244 -4.62 -0.43 7.55
N PHE A 245 -3.69 -1.28 7.94
CA PHE A 245 -3.34 -2.47 7.15
C PHE A 245 -4.28 -3.64 7.41
N ARG A 246 -4.83 -3.79 8.61
CA ARG A 246 -5.83 -4.83 8.93
C ARG A 246 -7.18 -4.56 8.28
N SER A 247 -7.59 -3.30 8.21
CA SER A 247 -8.81 -2.87 7.53
C SER A 247 -8.46 -1.99 6.33
N ARG A 248 -7.66 -2.53 5.42
CA ARG A 248 -7.10 -1.78 4.28
C ARG A 248 -8.15 -1.11 3.43
N TYR A 249 -9.34 -1.73 3.28
CA TYR A 249 -10.47 -1.14 2.58
C TYR A 249 -10.98 0.16 3.25
N LEU A 250 -10.92 0.28 4.58
CA LEU A 250 -11.22 1.52 5.29
C LEU A 250 -10.10 2.56 5.11
N ASP A 251 -8.83 2.12 5.20
CA ASP A 251 -7.70 3.00 4.92
C ASP A 251 -7.81 3.62 3.52
N LEU A 252 -8.05 2.80 2.50
CA LEU A 252 -8.24 3.26 1.12
C LEU A 252 -9.49 4.14 0.95
N LEU A 253 -10.51 3.95 1.77
CA LEU A 253 -11.72 4.77 1.74
C LEU A 253 -11.49 6.18 2.32
N PHE A 254 -10.66 6.31 3.36
CA PHE A 254 -10.48 7.55 4.12
C PHE A 254 -9.19 8.30 3.81
N ASN A 255 -8.12 7.60 3.47
CA ASN A 255 -6.80 8.19 3.25
C ASN A 255 -6.50 8.34 1.75
N ASP A 256 -6.60 9.56 1.25
CA ASP A 256 -6.32 9.86 -0.15
C ASP A 256 -4.86 9.54 -0.51
N ALA A 257 -3.91 9.76 0.42
CA ALA A 257 -2.50 9.41 0.24
C ALA A 257 -2.29 7.91 -0.02
N SER A 258 -3.03 7.02 0.67
CA SER A 258 -2.95 5.56 0.43
C SER A 258 -3.45 5.19 -0.97
N ARG A 259 -4.53 5.82 -1.44
CA ARG A 259 -5.03 5.63 -2.82
C ARG A 259 -4.07 6.18 -3.85
N GLU A 260 -3.50 7.36 -3.59
CA GLU A 260 -2.51 8.00 -4.46
C GLU A 260 -1.26 7.13 -4.61
N THR A 261 -0.78 6.53 -3.53
CA THR A 261 0.35 5.58 -3.54
C THR A 261 0.09 4.41 -4.48
N LEU A 262 -1.06 3.73 -4.34
CA LEU A 262 -1.41 2.59 -5.20
C LEU A 262 -1.66 3.02 -6.66
N TRP A 263 -2.23 4.20 -6.86
CA TRP A 263 -2.45 4.76 -8.19
C TRP A 263 -1.13 5.10 -8.90
N LYS A 264 -0.18 5.75 -8.19
CA LYS A 264 1.17 6.01 -8.71
C LYS A 264 1.90 4.70 -9.03
N ARG A 265 1.81 3.70 -8.15
CA ARG A 265 2.35 2.36 -8.40
C ARG A 265 1.79 1.74 -9.68
N SER A 266 0.49 1.84 -9.91
CA SER A 266 -0.14 1.34 -11.15
C SER A 266 0.40 2.06 -12.40
N ARG A 267 0.55 3.38 -12.34
CA ARG A 267 1.16 4.17 -13.44
C ARG A 267 2.62 3.78 -13.68
N MET A 268 3.38 3.57 -12.62
CA MET A 268 4.76 3.10 -12.68
C MET A 268 4.87 1.76 -13.42
N ILE A 269 4.05 0.78 -13.04
CA ILE A 269 4.01 -0.54 -13.69
C ILE A 269 3.65 -0.40 -15.18
N LYS A 270 2.66 0.44 -15.50
CA LYS A 270 2.30 0.70 -16.90
C LYS A 270 3.46 1.29 -17.68
N TYR A 271 4.13 2.32 -17.15
CA TYR A 271 5.30 2.94 -17.80
C TYR A 271 6.40 1.92 -18.08
N ILE A 272 6.72 1.07 -17.11
CA ILE A 272 7.74 0.02 -17.24
C ILE A 272 7.37 -0.95 -18.37
N ARG A 273 6.12 -1.43 -18.43
CA ARG A 273 5.67 -2.30 -19.51
C ARG A 273 5.74 -1.62 -20.88
N ASP A 274 5.31 -0.36 -20.98
CA ASP A 274 5.38 0.42 -22.21
C ASP A 274 6.84 0.60 -22.66
N PHE A 275 7.77 0.84 -21.71
CA PHE A 275 9.20 0.98 -21.98
C PHE A 275 9.80 -0.27 -22.64
N PHE A 276 9.52 -1.46 -22.10
CA PHE A 276 10.02 -2.71 -22.64
C PHE A 276 9.32 -3.09 -23.95
N SER A 277 8.00 -2.94 -24.02
CA SER A 277 7.22 -3.29 -25.22
C SER A 277 7.62 -2.45 -26.44
N THR A 278 7.93 -1.16 -26.25
CA THR A 278 8.39 -0.27 -27.34
C THR A 278 9.82 -0.59 -27.81
N ARG A 279 10.58 -1.40 -27.04
CA ARG A 279 11.94 -1.85 -27.35
C ARG A 279 11.99 -3.31 -27.81
N GLU A 280 10.84 -3.84 -28.21
CA GLU A 280 10.69 -5.20 -28.76
C GLU A 280 10.99 -6.32 -27.76
N PHE A 281 10.85 -6.06 -26.46
CA PHE A 281 10.85 -7.11 -25.47
C PHE A 281 9.50 -7.81 -25.43
N ILE A 282 9.54 -9.14 -25.31
CA ILE A 282 8.36 -9.98 -25.19
C ILE A 282 8.08 -10.20 -23.69
N GLU A 283 6.89 -9.81 -23.21
CA GLU A 283 6.44 -10.17 -21.87
C GLU A 283 6.07 -11.65 -21.84
N VAL A 284 6.62 -12.38 -20.88
CA VAL A 284 6.41 -13.83 -20.73
C VAL A 284 5.98 -14.15 -19.30
N GLU A 285 5.44 -15.35 -19.11
CA GLU A 285 5.11 -15.91 -17.81
C GLU A 285 5.87 -17.23 -17.62
N THR A 286 6.63 -17.33 -16.53
CA THR A 286 7.34 -18.55 -16.16
C THR A 286 6.67 -19.20 -14.95
N PRO A 287 6.96 -20.48 -14.63
CA PRO A 287 6.30 -21.18 -13.54
C PRO A 287 6.46 -20.49 -12.18
N THR A 288 5.36 -20.27 -11.48
CA THR A 288 5.37 -19.85 -10.06
C THR A 288 5.70 -21.01 -9.12
N LEU A 289 5.29 -22.24 -9.50
CA LEU A 289 5.63 -23.49 -8.79
C LEU A 289 6.74 -24.19 -9.55
N ALA A 290 7.88 -24.37 -8.91
CA ALA A 290 9.07 -24.98 -9.49
C ALA A 290 9.42 -26.31 -8.78
N ALA A 291 10.03 -27.23 -9.49
CA ALA A 291 10.54 -28.48 -8.91
C ALA A 291 11.82 -28.24 -8.09
N ILE A 292 12.57 -27.19 -8.40
CA ILE A 292 13.81 -26.77 -7.74
C ILE A 292 13.72 -25.27 -7.52
N ALA A 293 14.10 -24.79 -6.34
CA ALA A 293 14.28 -23.37 -6.09
C ALA A 293 15.66 -22.93 -6.61
N GLY A 294 15.70 -21.89 -7.44
CA GLY A 294 16.94 -21.37 -8.03
C GLY A 294 16.77 -19.96 -8.60
N GLY A 295 17.85 -19.38 -9.10
CA GLY A 295 17.88 -18.05 -9.70
C GLY A 295 18.12 -16.91 -8.70
N ALA A 296 18.23 -17.18 -7.40
CA ALA A 296 18.61 -16.21 -6.37
C ALA A 296 19.15 -16.93 -5.13
N THR A 297 19.81 -16.20 -4.24
CA THR A 297 20.19 -16.68 -2.91
C THR A 297 19.10 -16.26 -1.94
N ALA A 298 18.18 -17.18 -1.60
CA ALA A 298 17.04 -16.92 -0.73
C ALA A 298 16.37 -18.22 -0.24
N LEU A 299 15.67 -18.17 0.89
CA LEU A 299 14.88 -19.29 1.41
C LEU A 299 13.55 -19.41 0.66
N PRO A 300 13.23 -20.58 0.06
CA PRO A 300 11.96 -20.80 -0.63
C PRO A 300 10.82 -21.16 0.32
N PHE A 301 9.58 -20.86 -0.07
CA PHE A 301 8.40 -21.51 0.47
C PHE A 301 8.22 -22.87 -0.19
N ILE A 302 7.90 -23.88 0.60
CA ILE A 302 7.68 -25.25 0.16
C ILE A 302 6.19 -25.57 0.24
N THR A 303 5.66 -26.22 -0.79
CA THR A 303 4.29 -26.73 -0.84
C THR A 303 4.27 -28.16 -1.37
N HIS A 304 3.22 -28.92 -1.03
CA HIS A 304 3.09 -30.33 -1.45
C HIS A 304 2.03 -30.50 -2.54
N HIS A 305 2.40 -31.16 -3.64
CA HIS A 305 1.45 -31.53 -4.71
C HIS A 305 0.87 -32.93 -4.45
N ASN A 306 -0.36 -32.98 -3.94
CA ASN A 306 -0.99 -34.23 -3.49
C ASN A 306 -1.03 -35.34 -4.55
N SER A 307 -1.47 -35.01 -5.79
CA SER A 307 -1.60 -36.05 -6.85
C SER A 307 -0.25 -36.59 -7.33
N LEU A 308 0.81 -35.77 -7.32
CA LEU A 308 2.15 -36.18 -7.71
C LEU A 308 2.97 -36.69 -6.53
N ASN A 309 2.46 -36.54 -5.32
CA ASN A 309 3.12 -36.91 -4.06
C ASN A 309 4.57 -36.39 -4.00
N ARG A 310 4.76 -35.09 -4.26
CA ARG A 310 6.07 -34.48 -4.22
C ARG A 310 5.98 -33.01 -3.77
N ASP A 311 7.08 -32.53 -3.18
CA ASP A 311 7.23 -31.16 -2.81
C ASP A 311 7.55 -30.29 -4.03
N LEU A 312 7.01 -29.09 -4.04
CA LEU A 312 7.28 -28.02 -4.99
C LEU A 312 7.66 -26.77 -4.22
N TYR A 313 8.33 -25.86 -4.91
CA TYR A 313 8.80 -24.60 -4.36
C TYR A 313 8.09 -23.42 -5.02
N LEU A 314 7.67 -22.42 -4.24
CA LEU A 314 7.33 -21.15 -4.80
C LEU A 314 8.60 -20.46 -5.30
N ARG A 315 8.57 -19.89 -6.50
CA ARG A 315 9.74 -19.27 -7.14
C ARG A 315 10.31 -18.14 -6.29
N ILE A 316 11.62 -18.10 -6.16
CA ILE A 316 12.37 -17.01 -5.54
C ILE A 316 12.81 -15.97 -6.56
N ALA A 317 12.94 -16.37 -7.84
CA ALA A 317 13.23 -15.54 -9.01
C ALA A 317 12.83 -16.31 -10.29
N PRO A 318 12.50 -15.64 -11.40
CA PRO A 318 12.25 -16.26 -12.71
C PRO A 318 13.51 -16.48 -13.55
N GLU A 319 14.70 -16.06 -13.10
CA GLU A 319 15.97 -15.95 -13.83
C GLU A 319 16.31 -17.16 -14.70
N LEU A 320 16.32 -18.37 -14.11
CA LEU A 320 16.76 -19.57 -14.84
C LEU A 320 15.82 -19.89 -16.04
N TYR A 321 14.52 -19.73 -15.85
CA TYR A 321 13.54 -19.93 -16.90
C TYR A 321 13.66 -18.87 -18.01
N LEU A 322 13.89 -17.61 -17.66
CA LEU A 322 14.07 -16.52 -18.62
C LEU A 322 15.31 -16.75 -19.48
N LYS A 323 16.42 -17.22 -18.88
CA LYS A 323 17.62 -17.64 -19.63
C LYS A 323 17.35 -18.83 -20.55
N MET A 324 16.54 -19.81 -20.12
CA MET A 324 16.13 -20.93 -20.98
C MET A 324 15.31 -20.46 -22.18
N LEU A 325 14.51 -19.39 -22.06
CA LEU A 325 13.81 -18.79 -23.19
C LEU A 325 14.79 -18.13 -24.19
N ILE A 326 15.88 -17.52 -23.70
CA ILE A 326 16.93 -17.00 -24.57
C ILE A 326 17.64 -18.16 -25.32
N VAL A 327 17.95 -19.25 -24.64
CA VAL A 327 18.45 -20.48 -25.29
C VAL A 327 17.45 -20.99 -26.33
N GLY A 328 16.15 -20.89 -26.05
CA GLY A 328 15.04 -21.26 -26.95
C GLY A 328 14.85 -20.35 -28.15
N GLY A 329 15.68 -19.31 -28.31
CA GLY A 329 15.69 -18.44 -29.48
C GLY A 329 14.94 -17.11 -29.33
N PHE A 330 14.46 -16.75 -28.13
CA PHE A 330 13.97 -15.40 -27.89
C PHE A 330 15.15 -14.45 -27.68
N ASN A 331 15.18 -13.32 -28.40
CA ASN A 331 16.27 -12.36 -28.23
C ASN A 331 16.10 -11.45 -27.03
N LYS A 332 14.86 -11.07 -26.69
CA LYS A 332 14.57 -10.13 -25.59
C LYS A 332 13.28 -10.55 -24.90
N VAL A 333 13.37 -10.88 -23.62
CA VAL A 333 12.22 -11.27 -22.80
C VAL A 333 12.20 -10.49 -21.50
N PHE A 334 11.01 -10.25 -20.95
CA PHE A 334 10.86 -9.77 -19.60
C PHE A 334 9.65 -10.41 -18.90
N GLU A 335 9.70 -10.48 -17.61
CA GLU A 335 8.58 -10.90 -16.76
C GLU A 335 8.42 -9.92 -15.59
N LEU A 336 7.20 -9.42 -15.40
CA LEU A 336 6.82 -8.63 -14.23
C LEU A 336 5.84 -9.45 -13.39
N GLY A 337 6.27 -9.90 -12.23
CA GLY A 337 5.49 -10.83 -11.44
C GLY A 337 5.82 -10.87 -9.96
N LYS A 338 5.18 -11.79 -9.26
CA LYS A 338 5.41 -12.06 -7.84
C LYS A 338 6.52 -13.08 -7.66
N ASN A 339 7.40 -12.79 -6.70
CA ASN A 339 8.38 -13.71 -6.17
C ASN A 339 8.18 -13.89 -4.66
N PHE A 340 8.70 -14.98 -4.12
CA PHE A 340 8.41 -15.43 -2.76
C PHE A 340 9.71 -15.79 -2.06
N ARG A 341 10.00 -15.14 -0.95
CA ARG A 341 11.16 -15.44 -0.10
C ARG A 341 10.68 -15.70 1.31
N ASN A 342 10.96 -16.85 1.90
CA ASN A 342 10.56 -17.25 3.25
C ASN A 342 11.51 -16.64 4.30
N GLU A 343 11.54 -15.33 4.33
CA GLU A 343 12.42 -14.52 5.15
C GLU A 343 11.63 -13.60 6.10
N GLY A 344 12.34 -12.83 6.91
CA GLY A 344 11.72 -11.94 7.88
C GLY A 344 10.93 -10.79 7.24
N ILE A 345 9.89 -10.33 7.92
CA ILE A 345 9.13 -9.13 7.54
C ILE A 345 9.71 -7.93 8.28
N ASP A 346 10.15 -6.92 7.54
CA ASP A 346 10.61 -5.64 8.08
C ASP A 346 10.06 -4.44 7.29
N LEU A 347 10.68 -3.28 7.40
CA LEU A 347 10.24 -2.07 6.70
C LEU A 347 10.46 -2.12 5.18
N THR A 348 11.38 -2.94 4.71
CA THR A 348 11.82 -3.00 3.30
C THR A 348 11.68 -4.38 2.68
N HIS A 349 11.31 -5.39 3.47
CA HIS A 349 11.14 -6.78 3.04
C HIS A 349 9.72 -7.28 3.29
N SER A 350 9.19 -7.98 2.29
CA SER A 350 7.92 -8.71 2.35
C SER A 350 8.14 -10.11 1.77
N PRO A 351 7.60 -11.17 2.39
CA PRO A 351 7.75 -12.53 1.91
C PRO A 351 7.22 -12.75 0.49
N GLU A 352 6.22 -11.98 0.11
CA GLU A 352 5.69 -11.87 -1.25
C GLU A 352 5.92 -10.45 -1.74
N TYR A 353 6.68 -10.30 -2.82
CA TYR A 353 7.01 -9.01 -3.41
C TYR A 353 6.89 -9.04 -4.93
N THR A 354 6.87 -7.87 -5.55
CA THR A 354 6.82 -7.73 -7.00
C THR A 354 8.18 -7.30 -7.53
N SER A 355 8.70 -8.03 -8.51
CA SER A 355 9.85 -7.62 -9.29
C SER A 355 9.55 -7.66 -10.78
N ILE A 356 10.44 -7.04 -11.54
CA ILE A 356 10.55 -7.24 -12.97
C ILE A 356 11.97 -7.71 -13.27
N GLU A 357 12.07 -8.68 -14.16
CA GLU A 357 13.34 -9.15 -14.69
C GLU A 357 13.32 -9.14 -16.21
N PHE A 358 14.43 -8.79 -16.84
CA PHE A 358 14.60 -8.94 -18.26
C PHE A 358 15.92 -9.58 -18.63
N TYR A 359 15.94 -10.24 -19.78
CA TYR A 359 17.14 -10.83 -20.39
C TYR A 359 17.16 -10.48 -21.87
N ALA A 360 18.34 -10.01 -22.33
CA ALA A 360 18.53 -9.58 -23.70
C ALA A 360 19.81 -10.20 -24.28
N ALA A 361 19.64 -11.00 -25.34
CA ALA A 361 20.75 -11.56 -26.09
C ALA A 361 21.57 -10.44 -26.73
N TYR A 362 22.91 -10.64 -26.72
CA TYR A 362 23.91 -9.73 -27.29
C TYR A 362 24.06 -8.40 -26.54
N TYR A 363 23.50 -8.31 -25.31
CA TYR A 363 23.73 -7.22 -24.37
C TYR A 363 24.78 -7.65 -23.34
N ASP A 364 25.50 -6.68 -22.79
CA ASP A 364 26.38 -6.86 -21.62
C ASP A 364 25.98 -5.93 -20.48
N VAL A 365 26.72 -5.99 -19.37
CA VAL A 365 26.48 -5.18 -18.18
C VAL A 365 26.40 -3.67 -18.47
N TYR A 366 27.14 -3.16 -19.45
CA TYR A 366 27.18 -1.73 -19.79
C TYR A 366 25.94 -1.29 -20.55
N ASP A 367 25.41 -2.14 -21.47
CA ASP A 367 24.14 -1.90 -22.15
C ASP A 367 22.99 -1.87 -21.13
N VAL A 368 23.00 -2.84 -20.21
CA VAL A 368 22.00 -2.96 -19.14
C VAL A 368 22.06 -1.77 -18.18
N MET A 369 23.26 -1.28 -17.87
CA MET A 369 23.45 -0.09 -17.03
C MET A 369 22.83 1.16 -17.67
N ALA A 370 23.13 1.40 -18.95
CA ALA A 370 22.57 2.53 -19.69
C ALA A 370 21.03 2.44 -19.76
N MET A 371 20.49 1.24 -19.97
CA MET A 371 19.05 1.01 -20.03
C MET A 371 18.37 1.20 -18.65
N THR A 372 19.06 0.86 -17.55
CA THR A 372 18.60 1.12 -16.19
C THR A 372 18.47 2.62 -15.92
N GLU A 373 19.49 3.38 -16.29
CA GLU A 373 19.47 4.85 -16.18
C GLU A 373 18.33 5.46 -16.99
N GLU A 374 18.17 5.03 -18.24
CA GLU A 374 17.09 5.53 -19.12
C GLU A 374 15.70 5.21 -18.58
N LEU A 375 15.46 3.95 -18.17
CA LEU A 375 14.19 3.49 -17.63
C LEU A 375 13.80 4.26 -16.36
N VAL A 376 14.69 4.26 -15.38
CA VAL A 376 14.33 4.79 -14.05
C VAL A 376 14.29 6.31 -14.04
N SER A 377 15.25 6.99 -14.67
CA SER A 377 15.23 8.45 -14.80
C SER A 377 14.01 8.93 -15.59
N GLY A 378 13.69 8.25 -16.70
CA GLY A 378 12.52 8.54 -17.53
C GLY A 378 11.21 8.32 -16.78
N LEU A 379 11.08 7.22 -16.03
CA LEU A 379 9.94 6.94 -15.18
C LEU A 379 9.70 8.04 -14.13
N VAL A 380 10.75 8.46 -13.43
CA VAL A 380 10.65 9.53 -12.43
C VAL A 380 10.18 10.83 -13.06
N LYS A 381 10.76 11.18 -14.21
CA LYS A 381 10.35 12.38 -14.98
C LYS A 381 8.88 12.32 -15.41
N ASP A 382 8.40 11.16 -15.87
CA ASP A 382 6.99 10.97 -16.28
C ASP A 382 6.04 11.12 -15.09
N LEU A 383 6.38 10.49 -13.96
CA LEU A 383 5.50 10.47 -12.79
C LEU A 383 5.43 11.81 -12.05
N THR A 384 6.55 12.54 -11.98
CA THR A 384 6.70 13.71 -11.08
C THR A 384 6.86 15.03 -11.84
N GLY A 385 7.16 14.98 -13.15
CA GLY A 385 7.52 16.14 -13.96
C GLY A 385 8.96 16.65 -13.73
N SER A 386 9.73 16.02 -12.83
CA SER A 386 11.09 16.43 -12.44
C SER A 386 11.99 15.21 -12.29
N TYR A 387 13.32 15.39 -12.41
CA TYR A 387 14.30 14.38 -11.99
C TYR A 387 14.64 14.47 -10.50
N LYS A 388 14.09 15.45 -9.77
CA LYS A 388 14.35 15.63 -8.34
C LYS A 388 13.11 15.26 -7.54
N THR A 389 13.32 14.43 -6.53
CA THR A 389 12.28 14.04 -5.56
C THR A 389 12.84 14.16 -4.14
N SER A 390 11.98 14.16 -3.13
CA SER A 390 12.38 14.03 -1.74
C SER A 390 11.88 12.71 -1.17
N PHE A 391 12.67 12.12 -0.27
CA PHE A 391 12.31 10.92 0.47
C PHE A 391 12.52 11.15 1.96
N THR A 392 11.48 10.87 2.75
CA THR A 392 11.51 11.02 4.22
C THR A 392 11.70 9.66 4.87
N THR A 393 12.77 9.49 5.62
CA THR A 393 13.08 8.24 6.35
C THR A 393 12.14 8.05 7.54
N GLN A 394 12.16 6.84 8.14
CA GLN A 394 11.42 6.54 9.38
C GLN A 394 11.76 7.51 10.53
N HIS A 395 12.98 8.04 10.58
CA HIS A 395 13.45 8.95 11.62
C HIS A 395 13.21 10.43 11.31
N GLY A 396 12.55 10.72 10.18
CA GLY A 396 12.21 12.09 9.77
C GLY A 396 13.33 12.82 9.01
N GLU A 397 14.43 12.14 8.70
CA GLU A 397 15.44 12.70 7.80
C GLU A 397 14.88 12.82 6.39
N VAL A 398 15.15 13.94 5.73
CA VAL A 398 14.72 14.19 4.35
C VAL A 398 15.91 14.09 3.42
N TYR A 399 15.86 13.15 2.48
CA TYR A 399 16.84 13.01 1.42
C TYR A 399 16.34 13.69 0.15
N GLU A 400 17.14 14.61 -0.38
CA GLU A 400 16.95 15.16 -1.73
C GLU A 400 17.60 14.21 -2.74
N VAL A 401 16.79 13.62 -3.61
CA VAL A 401 17.23 12.58 -4.55
C VAL A 401 17.20 13.16 -5.96
N ASN A 402 18.36 13.17 -6.61
CA ASN A 402 18.48 13.52 -8.03
C ASN A 402 18.61 12.22 -8.86
N TRP A 403 17.60 11.93 -9.67
CA TRP A 403 17.52 10.74 -10.53
C TRP A 403 18.09 10.94 -11.94
N GLU A 404 18.65 12.13 -12.23
CA GLU A 404 19.17 12.44 -13.54
C GLU A 404 20.43 11.63 -13.85
N ALA A 405 20.46 11.00 -15.02
CA ALA A 405 21.65 10.29 -15.51
C ALA A 405 22.74 11.27 -15.99
N PRO A 406 24.03 10.88 -15.95
CA PRO A 406 24.56 9.58 -15.53
C PRO A 406 24.64 9.44 -14.00
N TRP A 407 24.33 8.24 -13.49
CA TRP A 407 24.41 7.93 -12.07
C TRP A 407 25.86 7.70 -11.64
N ARG A 408 26.14 7.87 -10.34
CA ARG A 408 27.46 7.60 -9.78
C ARG A 408 27.84 6.11 -9.93
N ARG A 409 29.09 5.85 -10.28
CA ARG A 409 29.67 4.51 -10.39
C ARG A 409 30.72 4.32 -9.31
N ILE A 410 30.52 3.31 -8.45
CA ILE A 410 31.40 2.99 -7.33
C ILE A 410 31.99 1.61 -7.61
N ASP A 411 33.28 1.55 -7.84
CA ASP A 411 33.99 0.27 -7.96
C ASP A 411 34.23 -0.31 -6.57
N MET A 412 33.67 -1.49 -6.29
CA MET A 412 33.56 -2.05 -4.94
C MET A 412 34.91 -2.12 -4.21
N ILE A 413 35.88 -2.88 -4.73
CA ILE A 413 37.15 -3.13 -4.04
C ILE A 413 38.00 -1.86 -3.92
N PRO A 414 38.26 -1.10 -5.00
CA PRO A 414 39.05 0.13 -4.90
C PRO A 414 38.46 1.18 -3.96
N GLU A 415 37.12 1.32 -3.90
CA GLU A 415 36.52 2.29 -2.99
C GLU A 415 36.61 1.82 -1.52
N LEU A 416 36.46 0.51 -1.25
CA LEU A 416 36.67 -0.05 0.09
C LEU A 416 38.13 0.10 0.54
N GLU A 417 39.12 -0.15 -0.33
CA GLU A 417 40.55 0.09 -0.04
C GLU A 417 40.81 1.54 0.34
N LYS A 418 40.27 2.47 -0.41
CA LYS A 418 40.39 3.90 -0.16
C LYS A 418 39.78 4.32 1.19
N ILE A 419 38.63 3.78 1.56
CA ILE A 419 37.95 4.12 2.81
C ILE A 419 38.62 3.49 4.02
N THR A 420 38.98 2.21 3.91
CA THR A 420 39.58 1.46 5.02
C THR A 420 41.10 1.72 5.18
N GLY A 421 41.75 2.27 4.15
CA GLY A 421 43.19 2.44 4.11
C GLY A 421 43.97 1.12 4.05
N LYS A 422 43.30 0.01 3.70
CA LYS A 422 43.87 -1.35 3.60
C LYS A 422 43.88 -1.79 2.15
N THR A 423 44.96 -2.44 1.73
CA THR A 423 45.00 -3.12 0.43
C THR A 423 44.33 -4.48 0.57
N PHE A 424 43.38 -4.76 -0.27
CA PHE A 424 42.64 -6.03 -0.28
C PHE A 424 43.42 -7.07 -1.09
N PRO A 425 43.27 -8.37 -0.79
CA PRO A 425 43.80 -9.43 -1.62
C PRO A 425 43.32 -9.31 -3.08
N PRO A 426 44.10 -9.80 -4.05
CA PRO A 426 43.70 -9.85 -5.45
C PRO A 426 42.34 -10.51 -5.64
N GLY A 427 41.56 -10.10 -6.66
CA GLY A 427 40.21 -10.60 -6.89
C GLY A 427 40.09 -12.13 -6.94
N ASP A 428 41.06 -12.79 -7.55
CA ASP A 428 41.17 -14.26 -7.65
C ASP A 428 41.59 -14.96 -6.35
N GLU A 429 41.98 -14.24 -5.32
CA GLU A 429 42.28 -14.74 -3.98
C GLU A 429 41.22 -14.43 -2.94
N LEU A 430 40.18 -13.65 -3.30
CA LEU A 430 39.12 -13.23 -2.37
C LEU A 430 38.32 -14.38 -1.73
N HIS A 431 38.38 -15.57 -2.29
CA HIS A 431 37.71 -16.78 -1.80
C HIS A 431 38.54 -17.64 -0.84
N THR A 432 39.83 -17.30 -0.62
CA THR A 432 40.78 -18.14 0.13
C THR A 432 40.62 -18.03 1.66
N ASP A 433 41.20 -19.00 2.38
CA ASP A 433 41.23 -18.99 3.85
C ASP A 433 42.10 -17.86 4.41
N GLU A 434 43.15 -17.48 3.70
CA GLU A 434 43.98 -16.33 4.03
C GLU A 434 43.17 -15.03 3.97
N THR A 435 42.36 -14.88 2.96
CA THR A 435 41.42 -13.75 2.84
C THR A 435 40.36 -13.78 3.92
N ASN A 436 39.87 -14.98 4.34
CA ASN A 436 38.94 -15.08 5.47
C ASN A 436 39.55 -14.49 6.75
N LYS A 437 40.83 -14.83 7.02
CA LYS A 437 41.53 -14.28 8.17
C LYS A 437 41.70 -12.77 8.04
N PHE A 438 42.10 -12.26 6.87
CA PHE A 438 42.20 -10.82 6.60
C PHE A 438 40.88 -10.10 6.88
N PHE A 439 39.73 -10.59 6.39
CA PHE A 439 38.43 -9.95 6.64
C PHE A 439 38.05 -9.99 8.12
N ARG A 440 38.29 -11.09 8.84
CA ARG A 440 38.03 -11.16 10.29
C ARG A 440 38.84 -10.13 11.07
N GLU A 441 40.12 -9.99 10.76
CA GLU A 441 41.02 -9.00 11.38
C GLU A 441 40.55 -7.58 11.05
N LEU A 442 40.15 -7.31 9.80
CA LEU A 442 39.63 -6.03 9.34
C LEU A 442 38.34 -5.65 10.04
N LEU A 443 37.35 -6.57 10.12
CA LEU A 443 36.07 -6.31 10.82
C LEU A 443 36.31 -6.04 12.30
N GLN A 444 37.22 -6.77 12.94
CA GLN A 444 37.57 -6.54 14.35
C GLN A 444 38.23 -5.17 14.55
N GLU A 445 39.15 -4.75 13.67
CA GLU A 445 39.80 -3.42 13.71
C GLU A 445 38.75 -2.31 13.54
N LEU A 446 37.80 -2.49 12.61
CA LEU A 446 36.71 -1.55 12.32
C LEU A 446 35.57 -1.64 13.34
N LYS A 447 35.58 -2.62 14.26
CA LYS A 447 34.50 -2.88 15.26
C LYS A 447 33.14 -3.15 14.61
N LEU A 448 33.15 -3.86 13.48
CA LEU A 448 31.93 -4.25 12.77
C LEU A 448 31.55 -5.68 13.16
N GLU A 449 30.25 -5.88 13.39
CA GLU A 449 29.67 -7.20 13.66
C GLU A 449 29.14 -7.80 12.36
N CYS A 450 29.53 -9.03 12.05
CA CYS A 450 29.02 -9.81 10.94
C CYS A 450 28.28 -11.05 11.48
N PRO A 451 27.03 -11.31 11.10
CA PRO A 451 26.31 -12.48 11.54
C PRO A 451 26.92 -13.79 10.95
N PRO A 452 26.90 -14.88 11.73
CA PRO A 452 27.38 -16.17 11.24
C PRO A 452 26.48 -16.74 10.11
N PRO A 453 27.05 -17.60 9.24
CA PRO A 453 28.46 -18.03 9.16
C PRO A 453 29.39 -16.95 8.60
N LEU A 454 30.60 -16.84 9.15
CA LEU A 454 31.58 -15.83 8.73
C LEU A 454 32.31 -16.24 7.43
N THR A 455 31.56 -16.26 6.34
CA THR A 455 32.10 -16.46 4.98
C THR A 455 32.73 -15.17 4.44
N ASN A 456 33.65 -15.28 3.50
CA ASN A 456 34.29 -14.12 2.86
C ASN A 456 33.25 -13.22 2.19
N ALA A 457 32.25 -13.83 1.54
CA ALA A 457 31.15 -13.12 0.91
C ALA A 457 30.35 -12.27 1.92
N ARG A 458 29.91 -12.84 3.06
CA ARG A 458 29.14 -12.12 4.09
C ARG A 458 29.97 -11.01 4.78
N MET A 459 31.25 -11.28 5.03
CA MET A 459 32.12 -10.26 5.62
C MET A 459 32.34 -9.08 4.69
N LEU A 460 32.54 -9.36 3.39
CA LEU A 460 32.65 -8.30 2.39
C LEU A 460 31.32 -7.54 2.21
N ASP A 461 30.19 -8.24 2.20
CA ASP A 461 28.86 -7.64 2.15
C ASP A 461 28.61 -6.70 3.35
N THR A 462 29.05 -7.09 4.55
CA THR A 462 29.02 -6.21 5.73
C THR A 462 29.80 -4.91 5.51
N LEU A 463 30.97 -4.97 4.87
CA LEU A 463 31.77 -3.78 4.54
C LEU A 463 31.08 -2.91 3.48
N VAL A 464 30.44 -3.51 2.48
CA VAL A 464 29.67 -2.80 1.46
C VAL A 464 28.49 -2.06 2.09
N GLY A 465 27.72 -2.75 2.94
CA GLY A 465 26.56 -2.19 3.66
C GLY A 465 26.94 -1.02 4.57
N GLU A 466 28.10 -1.09 5.23
CA GLU A 466 28.56 -0.02 6.13
C GLU A 466 29.13 1.18 5.37
N TYR A 467 29.89 0.97 4.29
CA TYR A 467 30.70 2.02 3.70
C TYR A 467 30.28 2.48 2.31
N LEU A 468 29.66 1.62 1.49
CA LEU A 468 29.33 1.96 0.10
C LEU A 468 27.85 2.30 -0.09
N GLU A 469 26.93 1.50 0.44
CA GLU A 469 25.51 1.77 0.34
C GLU A 469 25.11 3.15 0.89
N PRO A 470 25.64 3.61 2.07
CA PRO A 470 25.31 4.91 2.61
C PRO A 470 25.71 6.10 1.73
N GLN A 471 26.62 5.91 0.76
CA GLN A 471 27.01 6.93 -0.19
C GLN A 471 25.95 7.16 -1.29
N CYS A 472 25.01 6.22 -1.47
CA CYS A 472 24.00 6.23 -2.51
C CYS A 472 22.70 6.87 -2.00
N ILE A 473 22.67 8.18 -1.74
CA ILE A 473 21.42 8.93 -1.49
C ILE A 473 20.68 9.13 -2.80
N SER A 474 21.32 9.77 -3.80
CA SER A 474 20.88 9.72 -5.20
C SER A 474 21.31 8.40 -5.82
N PRO A 475 20.67 7.96 -6.92
CA PRO A 475 21.01 6.70 -7.54
C PRO A 475 22.49 6.54 -7.86
N GLY A 476 23.02 5.37 -7.57
CA GLY A 476 24.40 4.99 -7.85
C GLY A 476 24.52 3.49 -8.08
N PHE A 477 25.55 3.10 -8.80
CA PHE A 477 25.90 1.71 -9.06
C PHE A 477 27.11 1.31 -8.22
N ILE A 478 27.04 0.16 -7.54
CA ILE A 478 28.21 -0.54 -6.98
C ILE A 478 28.57 -1.63 -7.97
N LEU A 479 29.82 -1.62 -8.46
CA LEU A 479 30.26 -2.39 -9.61
C LEU A 479 31.27 -3.46 -9.23
N ASN A 480 31.41 -4.46 -10.13
CA ASN A 480 32.52 -5.40 -10.14
C ASN A 480 32.61 -6.30 -8.88
N HIS A 481 31.46 -6.89 -8.55
CA HIS A 481 31.35 -7.81 -7.42
C HIS A 481 32.25 -9.04 -7.61
N PRO A 482 32.86 -9.58 -6.53
CA PRO A 482 33.63 -10.83 -6.59
C PRO A 482 32.80 -12.03 -7.05
N GLN A 483 33.50 -13.00 -7.71
CA GLN A 483 32.88 -14.24 -8.19
C GLN A 483 32.18 -15.04 -7.05
N MET A 484 32.76 -15.03 -5.86
CA MET A 484 32.21 -15.72 -4.69
C MET A 484 30.83 -15.20 -4.25
N MET A 485 30.48 -13.96 -4.61
CA MET A 485 29.18 -13.34 -4.36
C MET A 485 28.23 -13.41 -5.57
N SER A 486 28.67 -13.98 -6.69
CA SER A 486 27.99 -13.82 -7.97
C SER A 486 27.92 -15.14 -8.75
N PRO A 487 27.14 -16.13 -8.28
CA PRO A 487 27.17 -17.49 -8.83
C PRO A 487 26.65 -17.60 -10.27
N LEU A 488 25.84 -16.65 -10.75
CA LEU A 488 25.21 -16.66 -12.06
C LEU A 488 25.78 -15.61 -13.03
N ALA A 489 26.65 -14.71 -12.51
CA ALA A 489 27.26 -13.65 -13.30
C ALA A 489 28.56 -14.10 -14.00
N LYS A 490 28.79 -13.57 -15.19
CA LYS A 490 30.01 -13.84 -15.96
C LYS A 490 31.22 -13.15 -15.31
N TYR A 491 32.40 -13.82 -15.41
CA TYR A 491 33.64 -13.22 -14.98
C TYR A 491 33.93 -11.92 -15.75
N HIS A 492 34.58 -10.98 -15.07
CA HIS A 492 35.01 -9.71 -15.65
C HIS A 492 36.04 -9.94 -16.76
N ARG A 493 35.87 -9.29 -17.93
CA ARG A 493 36.73 -9.47 -19.11
C ARG A 493 38.20 -9.14 -18.86
N ASP A 494 38.51 -8.18 -17.98
CA ASP A 494 39.86 -7.65 -17.74
C ASP A 494 40.38 -7.87 -16.32
N ARG A 495 39.51 -8.23 -15.36
CA ARG A 495 39.84 -8.31 -13.93
C ARG A 495 39.51 -9.68 -13.35
N LYS A 496 40.58 -10.46 -13.07
CA LYS A 496 40.42 -11.81 -12.53
C LYS A 496 39.69 -11.82 -11.18
N GLY A 497 38.89 -12.84 -10.93
CA GLY A 497 38.18 -13.05 -9.69
C GLY A 497 36.98 -12.15 -9.45
N LEU A 498 36.73 -11.16 -10.33
CA LEU A 498 35.55 -10.30 -10.32
C LEU A 498 34.54 -10.71 -11.40
N CYS A 499 33.32 -10.19 -11.29
CA CYS A 499 32.27 -10.37 -12.27
C CYS A 499 31.85 -9.03 -12.90
N GLU A 500 31.37 -9.08 -14.13
CA GLU A 500 30.66 -7.97 -14.76
C GLU A 500 29.24 -7.89 -14.17
N ARG A 501 29.13 -7.31 -12.97
CA ARG A 501 27.91 -7.15 -12.20
C ARG A 501 27.82 -5.75 -11.60
N PHE A 502 26.61 -5.22 -11.53
CA PHE A 502 26.32 -4.07 -10.69
C PHE A 502 25.05 -4.30 -9.86
N GLU A 503 25.02 -3.61 -8.74
CA GLU A 503 23.81 -3.35 -7.99
C GLU A 503 23.53 -1.85 -7.99
N ALA A 504 22.26 -1.46 -8.20
CA ALA A 504 21.84 -0.07 -8.17
C ALA A 504 21.19 0.25 -6.83
N PHE A 505 21.67 1.30 -6.20
CA PHE A 505 21.18 1.77 -4.89
C PHE A 505 20.60 3.17 -4.99
N VAL A 506 19.58 3.45 -4.19
CA VAL A 506 19.04 4.78 -3.92
C VAL A 506 18.53 4.85 -2.49
N CYS A 507 18.68 5.99 -1.83
CA CYS A 507 18.35 6.16 -0.42
C CYS A 507 18.94 5.04 0.47
N LYS A 508 20.18 4.63 0.15
CA LYS A 508 20.94 3.57 0.84
C LYS A 508 20.31 2.17 0.73
N LYS A 509 19.49 1.92 -0.29
CA LYS A 509 18.82 0.62 -0.50
C LYS A 509 18.95 0.19 -1.95
N GLU A 510 19.23 -1.08 -2.14
CA GLU A 510 19.26 -1.73 -3.44
C GLU A 510 17.87 -1.67 -4.10
N ILE A 511 17.83 -1.25 -5.36
CA ILE A 511 16.63 -1.27 -6.20
C ILE A 511 16.75 -2.22 -7.38
N ALA A 512 17.96 -2.47 -7.89
CA ALA A 512 18.19 -3.35 -9.03
C ALA A 512 19.53 -4.07 -8.93
N ASN A 513 19.60 -5.27 -9.54
CA ASN A 513 20.78 -6.09 -9.69
C ASN A 513 20.90 -6.55 -11.16
N ALA A 514 22.09 -6.53 -11.71
CA ALA A 514 22.30 -6.87 -13.11
C ALA A 514 23.73 -7.34 -13.40
N TYR A 515 23.85 -8.16 -14.42
CA TYR A 515 25.14 -8.64 -14.86
C TYR A 515 25.16 -9.12 -16.32
N THR A 516 26.36 -9.26 -16.87
CA THR A 516 26.58 -10.12 -18.03
C THR A 516 26.42 -11.57 -17.59
N GLU A 517 25.57 -12.33 -18.28
CA GLU A 517 25.18 -13.67 -17.88
C GLU A 517 26.31 -14.69 -18.07
N LEU A 518 26.50 -15.55 -17.07
CA LEU A 518 27.39 -16.69 -17.21
C LEU A 518 26.78 -17.69 -18.20
N ASN A 519 27.45 -17.90 -19.31
CA ASN A 519 26.99 -18.78 -20.40
C ASN A 519 27.91 -19.98 -20.66
N ASN A 520 28.91 -20.22 -19.78
CA ASN A 520 29.76 -21.38 -19.83
C ASN A 520 29.18 -22.49 -18.90
N PRO A 521 28.68 -23.63 -19.43
CA PRO A 521 28.07 -24.67 -18.61
C PRO A 521 29.04 -25.32 -17.64
N PHE A 522 30.33 -25.41 -17.97
CA PHE A 522 31.33 -26.02 -17.08
C PHE A 522 31.62 -25.14 -15.87
N ASP A 523 31.77 -23.84 -16.07
CA ASP A 523 31.96 -22.88 -14.99
C ASP A 523 30.69 -22.79 -14.12
N GLN A 524 29.50 -22.74 -14.76
CA GLN A 524 28.24 -22.72 -14.04
C GLN A 524 28.04 -23.96 -13.15
N ARG A 525 28.45 -25.14 -13.61
CA ARG A 525 28.41 -26.37 -12.80
C ARG A 525 29.29 -26.24 -11.57
N MET A 526 30.55 -25.82 -11.75
CA MET A 526 31.47 -25.63 -10.61
C MET A 526 30.90 -24.66 -9.58
N ARG A 527 30.27 -23.57 -10.01
CA ARG A 527 29.67 -22.59 -9.08
C ARG A 527 28.44 -23.16 -8.36
N PHE A 528 27.59 -23.92 -9.02
CA PHE A 528 26.49 -24.60 -8.36
C PHE A 528 26.95 -25.66 -7.36
N GLU A 529 27.98 -26.41 -7.67
CA GLU A 529 28.57 -27.39 -6.74
C GLU A 529 29.18 -26.71 -5.52
N GLU A 530 29.78 -25.52 -5.67
CA GLU A 530 30.26 -24.72 -4.57
C GLU A 530 29.11 -24.19 -3.69
N GLN A 531 28.04 -23.67 -4.31
CA GLN A 531 26.83 -23.28 -3.59
C GLN A 531 26.21 -24.47 -2.81
N ALA A 532 26.13 -25.65 -3.42
CA ALA A 532 25.64 -26.84 -2.75
C ALA A 532 26.52 -27.28 -1.56
N ARG A 533 27.84 -27.07 -1.64
CA ARG A 533 28.77 -27.28 -0.50
C ARG A 533 28.53 -26.28 0.63
N GLN A 534 28.32 -25.00 0.31
CA GLN A 534 28.00 -23.95 1.29
C GLN A 534 26.67 -24.27 1.99
N LYS A 535 25.66 -24.73 1.24
CA LYS A 535 24.40 -25.19 1.79
C LYS A 535 24.57 -26.36 2.78
N ALA A 536 25.39 -27.33 2.44
CA ALA A 536 25.70 -28.47 3.32
C ALA A 536 26.49 -28.04 4.59
N GLN A 537 27.13 -26.87 4.58
CA GLN A 537 27.82 -26.27 5.73
C GLN A 537 26.92 -25.35 6.57
N GLY A 538 25.63 -25.23 6.23
CA GLY A 538 24.64 -24.46 7.00
C GLY A 538 24.27 -23.10 6.42
N ASP A 539 24.59 -22.85 5.15
CA ASP A 539 24.07 -21.70 4.42
C ASP A 539 22.74 -22.08 3.73
N ASP A 540 21.64 -21.94 4.45
CA ASP A 540 20.31 -22.33 3.97
C ASP A 540 19.84 -21.54 2.74
N GLU A 541 20.44 -20.39 2.46
CA GLU A 541 20.11 -19.53 1.32
C GLU A 541 20.81 -19.98 0.02
N ALA A 542 21.86 -20.79 0.13
CA ALA A 542 22.65 -21.24 -1.02
C ALA A 542 21.82 -22.12 -1.97
N GLN A 543 22.08 -22.00 -3.28
CA GLN A 543 21.33 -22.67 -4.34
C GLN A 543 21.67 -24.17 -4.43
N LEU A 544 20.71 -24.93 -4.95
CA LEU A 544 20.92 -26.33 -5.36
C LEU A 544 21.42 -26.40 -6.81
N VAL A 545 22.03 -27.53 -7.17
CA VAL A 545 22.41 -27.81 -8.56
C VAL A 545 21.16 -28.03 -9.41
N ASP A 546 20.92 -27.19 -10.39
CA ASP A 546 19.84 -27.37 -11.37
C ASP A 546 20.37 -28.01 -12.65
N GLU A 547 20.27 -29.33 -12.74
CA GLU A 547 20.73 -30.12 -13.89
C GLU A 547 19.96 -29.80 -15.19
N ASN A 548 18.70 -29.36 -15.07
CA ASN A 548 17.91 -28.98 -16.24
C ASN A 548 18.41 -27.65 -16.84
N PHE A 549 18.74 -26.69 -15.99
CA PHE A 549 19.34 -25.44 -16.44
C PHE A 549 20.75 -25.64 -17.02
N LEU A 550 21.59 -26.48 -16.39
CA LEU A 550 22.91 -26.81 -16.93
C LEU A 550 22.80 -27.43 -18.33
N ARG A 551 21.88 -28.37 -18.49
CA ARG A 551 21.61 -28.97 -19.81
C ARG A 551 21.13 -27.95 -20.84
N ALA A 552 20.31 -26.97 -20.42
CA ALA A 552 19.91 -25.89 -21.31
C ALA A 552 21.13 -25.05 -21.75
N LEU A 553 22.04 -24.72 -20.84
CA LEU A 553 23.27 -24.01 -21.17
C LEU A 553 24.18 -24.78 -22.15
N GLU A 554 24.20 -26.10 -22.09
CA GLU A 554 24.93 -26.98 -23.02
C GLU A 554 24.42 -26.85 -24.46
N HIS A 555 23.18 -26.39 -24.67
CA HIS A 555 22.63 -26.07 -25.98
C HIS A 555 23.02 -24.68 -26.50
N GLY A 556 23.69 -23.90 -25.66
CA GLY A 556 24.25 -22.58 -26.02
C GLY A 556 23.36 -21.40 -25.61
N LEU A 557 23.74 -20.74 -24.54
CA LEU A 557 23.22 -19.40 -24.22
C LEU A 557 24.08 -18.35 -24.96
N PRO A 558 23.53 -17.53 -25.85
CA PRO A 558 24.30 -16.42 -26.45
C PRO A 558 24.79 -15.46 -25.36
N PRO A 559 25.80 -14.60 -25.65
CA PRO A 559 26.12 -13.48 -24.75
C PRO A 559 24.83 -12.74 -24.39
N THR A 560 24.56 -12.57 -23.13
CA THR A 560 23.25 -12.07 -22.64
C THR A 560 23.48 -11.13 -21.47
N GLY A 561 22.77 -10.00 -21.46
CA GLY A 561 22.64 -9.13 -20.29
C GLY A 561 21.34 -9.44 -19.56
N GLY A 562 21.42 -9.60 -18.25
CA GLY A 562 20.27 -9.84 -17.37
C GLY A 562 20.15 -8.77 -16.29
N TRP A 563 18.93 -8.50 -15.85
CA TRP A 563 18.60 -7.44 -14.91
C TRP A 563 17.33 -7.74 -14.15
N GLY A 564 17.34 -7.43 -12.86
CA GLY A 564 16.20 -7.49 -11.99
C GLY A 564 15.98 -6.19 -11.22
N LEU A 565 14.72 -5.75 -11.05
CA LEU A 565 14.37 -4.56 -10.27
C LEU A 565 13.20 -4.85 -9.34
N GLY A 566 13.36 -4.44 -8.08
CA GLY A 566 12.31 -4.49 -7.07
C GLY A 566 11.28 -3.37 -7.24
N ILE A 567 10.11 -3.71 -7.78
CA ILE A 567 9.02 -2.74 -8.02
C ILE A 567 8.54 -2.10 -6.70
N ASP A 568 8.47 -2.88 -5.63
CA ASP A 568 7.97 -2.40 -4.34
C ASP A 568 8.92 -1.36 -3.72
N ARG A 569 10.23 -1.63 -3.73
CA ARG A 569 11.24 -0.67 -3.23
C ARG A 569 11.27 0.62 -4.06
N LEU A 570 11.25 0.53 -5.38
CA LEU A 570 11.17 1.71 -6.24
C LEU A 570 9.91 2.52 -5.96
N ALA A 571 8.75 1.85 -5.78
CA ALA A 571 7.50 2.51 -5.44
C ALA A 571 7.57 3.23 -4.08
N MET A 572 8.26 2.68 -3.06
CA MET A 572 8.46 3.35 -1.78
C MET A 572 9.13 4.73 -1.96
N PHE A 573 10.22 4.78 -2.72
CA PHE A 573 10.97 6.03 -2.93
C PHE A 573 10.18 7.04 -3.76
N LEU A 574 9.50 6.60 -4.83
CA LEU A 574 8.73 7.49 -5.72
C LEU A 574 7.41 7.98 -5.12
N THR A 575 6.93 7.33 -4.07
CA THR A 575 5.70 7.74 -3.35
C THR A 575 5.97 8.29 -1.96
N ASN A 576 7.25 8.49 -1.61
CA ASN A 576 7.69 8.98 -0.30
C ASN A 576 7.15 8.15 0.88
N ASN A 577 7.24 6.82 0.77
CA ASN A 577 6.84 5.88 1.82
C ASN A 577 8.05 5.10 2.32
N TYR A 578 8.38 5.18 3.60
CA TYR A 578 9.52 4.49 4.20
C TYR A 578 9.27 2.99 4.49
N ALA A 579 8.02 2.52 4.36
CA ALA A 579 7.67 1.13 4.64
C ALA A 579 7.03 0.46 3.41
N ILE A 580 7.53 -0.74 3.07
CA ILE A 580 7.08 -1.53 1.91
C ILE A 580 5.57 -1.85 1.97
N ARG A 581 5.01 -2.05 3.16
CA ARG A 581 3.58 -2.31 3.37
C ARG A 581 2.68 -1.18 2.89
N GLU A 582 3.16 0.06 2.80
CA GLU A 582 2.37 1.19 2.29
C GLU A 582 2.10 1.08 0.79
N VAL A 583 3.04 0.49 0.03
CA VAL A 583 2.97 0.37 -1.42
C VAL A 583 2.34 -0.95 -1.89
N ILE A 584 2.08 -1.88 -0.98
CA ILE A 584 1.39 -3.16 -1.26
C ILE A 584 -0.09 -2.99 -0.93
N SER A 585 -0.98 -3.48 -1.81
CA SER A 585 -2.43 -3.35 -1.61
C SER A 585 -2.90 -4.01 -0.33
N PHE A 586 -2.50 -5.26 -0.10
CA PHE A 586 -2.79 -6.06 1.10
C PHE A 586 -1.50 -6.71 1.58
N PRO A 587 -0.71 -6.02 2.42
CA PRO A 587 0.55 -6.54 2.92
C PRO A 587 0.33 -7.66 3.95
N MET A 588 1.24 -8.63 3.98
CA MET A 588 1.30 -9.60 5.07
C MET A 588 1.73 -8.92 6.36
N LEU A 589 1.07 -9.27 7.47
CA LEU A 589 1.34 -8.73 8.79
C LEU A 589 1.96 -9.79 9.70
N LYS A 590 2.79 -9.37 10.67
CA LYS A 590 3.50 -10.29 11.59
C LYS A 590 2.57 -11.07 12.52
N GLU A 591 1.42 -10.52 12.85
CA GLU A 591 0.46 -11.12 13.78
C GLU A 591 -0.94 -11.05 13.20
N ASP A 592 -1.64 -12.17 13.21
CA ASP A 592 -3.06 -12.23 12.87
C ASP A 592 -3.91 -11.84 14.08
N LYS A 593 -3.92 -10.53 14.41
CA LYS A 593 -4.89 -10.00 15.37
C LYS A 593 -6.15 -9.59 14.60
N PRO A 594 -7.34 -10.04 15.02
CA PRO A 594 -8.57 -9.65 14.36
C PRO A 594 -8.73 -8.13 14.33
N GLY A 595 -9.03 -7.59 13.15
CA GLY A 595 -9.34 -6.17 12.97
C GLY A 595 -10.59 -5.76 13.75
N PRO A 596 -10.86 -4.45 13.92
CA PRO A 596 -12.06 -3.98 14.64
C PRO A 596 -13.36 -4.54 14.07
N SER A 597 -13.43 -4.72 12.76
CA SER A 597 -14.57 -5.34 12.05
C SER A 597 -14.71 -6.85 12.33
N GLU A 598 -13.60 -7.57 12.53
CA GLU A 598 -13.61 -9.01 12.83
C GLU A 598 -13.99 -9.29 14.28
N LYS A 599 -13.66 -8.40 15.22
CA LYS A 599 -14.14 -8.47 16.61
C LYS A 599 -15.67 -8.38 16.71
N PHE A 600 -16.31 -7.71 15.76
CA PHE A 600 -17.78 -7.64 15.69
C PHE A 600 -18.40 -8.89 15.03
N ALA A 601 -17.67 -9.58 14.16
CA ALA A 601 -18.14 -10.80 13.50
C ALA A 601 -18.01 -12.06 14.39
N ALA A 602 -17.09 -12.07 15.35
CA ALA A 602 -16.84 -13.21 16.24
C ALA A 602 -17.83 -13.30 17.42
N GLU A 603 -18.56 -12.23 17.74
CA GLU A 603 -19.67 -12.31 18.68
C GLU A 603 -20.95 -12.58 17.89
N GLU A 604 -21.64 -13.69 18.17
CA GLU A 604 -22.93 -14.07 17.57
C GLU A 604 -23.90 -12.87 17.54
N VAL A 605 -23.84 -12.12 16.45
CA VAL A 605 -24.91 -11.22 16.09
C VAL A 605 -25.97 -12.15 15.51
N ASP A 606 -27.14 -12.17 16.15
CA ASP A 606 -28.32 -12.84 15.64
C ASP A 606 -28.70 -12.21 14.28
N VAL A 607 -27.95 -12.60 13.25
CA VAL A 607 -28.23 -12.23 11.86
C VAL A 607 -29.41 -13.10 11.48
N PRO A 608 -30.58 -12.54 11.20
CA PRO A 608 -31.71 -13.34 10.80
C PRO A 608 -31.31 -14.19 9.60
N PRO A 609 -31.67 -15.50 9.58
CA PRO A 609 -31.30 -16.40 8.50
C PRO A 609 -31.75 -15.80 7.16
N MET A 610 -30.89 -15.93 6.16
CA MET A 610 -31.24 -15.61 4.78
C MET A 610 -32.47 -16.43 4.39
N PRO A 611 -33.44 -15.87 3.65
CA PRO A 611 -34.54 -16.66 3.12
C PRO A 611 -33.95 -17.83 2.29
N GLU A 612 -34.41 -19.04 2.57
CA GLU A 612 -33.98 -20.28 1.91
C GLU A 612 -34.32 -20.34 0.41
N GLU A 613 -35.01 -19.37 -0.12
CA GLU A 613 -35.40 -19.31 -1.53
C GLU A 613 -34.42 -18.46 -2.33
N GLY A 614 -33.55 -19.12 -3.10
CA GLY A 614 -32.86 -18.44 -4.20
C GLY A 614 -31.38 -18.73 -4.46
N ILE A 615 -30.81 -19.81 -3.96
CA ILE A 615 -29.55 -20.31 -4.52
C ILE A 615 -29.93 -21.31 -5.62
N PRO A 616 -29.74 -21.01 -6.92
CA PRO A 616 -29.92 -22.02 -7.94
C PRO A 616 -28.89 -23.13 -7.67
N ASP A 617 -29.38 -24.36 -7.65
CA ASP A 617 -28.55 -25.55 -7.49
C ASP A 617 -27.56 -25.64 -8.65
N VAL A 618 -26.30 -25.22 -8.43
CA VAL A 618 -25.21 -25.26 -9.41
C VAL A 618 -24.69 -26.69 -9.63
N ALA A 619 -25.32 -27.68 -9.00
CA ALA A 619 -24.90 -29.09 -9.04
C ALA A 619 -25.46 -29.90 -10.23
N ALA A 620 -26.20 -29.33 -11.19
CA ALA A 620 -26.87 -30.07 -12.27
C ALA A 620 -26.28 -29.82 -13.67
N HIS A 621 -24.96 -29.69 -13.82
CA HIS A 621 -24.28 -29.91 -15.11
C HIS A 621 -22.90 -30.48 -14.89
N LYS A 622 -22.85 -31.81 -14.78
CA LYS A 622 -21.67 -32.62 -15.12
C LYS A 622 -21.85 -33.18 -16.52
#